data_36b2cdc8942a93fcdc0c2522e66d9d11
#
_entry.id   36b2cdc8942a93fcdc0c2522e66d9d11
#
_cell.length_a   1.000
_cell.length_b   1.000
_cell.length_c   1.000
_cell.angle_alpha   90.00
_cell.angle_beta   90.00
_cell.angle_gamma   90.00
#
_symmetry.space_group_name_H-M   'P 1'
#
loop_
_entity.id
_entity.type
_entity.pdbx_description
1 polymer ?
#
loop_
_entity_poly.entity_id
_entity_poly.type
_entity_poly.pdbx_seq_one_letter_code
_entity_poly.pdbx_strand_id
1 'polypeptide(L)'
;EMCGRDWSSDVCSSDLGRNTLRAAIREGIYEKIDYVAINDPGLTPANAAHVFKYDSVMGKFNGTVEVAEDGLVINGKKILFFAEKDPANLPWAKLGVEVVVESTGFYTDATKAAAHITAGAKKVIISAPAKNEDKTIVIGVNENEYDPAKHNVISMASCTTNCLAPVAKVIKEKFGIVKGLMTTVQIGRASCRERV
;
A
#
# COMPACT_ATOMS: atom_id res chain seq x y z
N GLU A 1 14.02 3.76 22.87
CA GLU A 1 14.39 4.90 21.98
C GLU A 1 14.63 4.56 20.51
N MET A 2 14.73 3.29 20.13
CA MET A 2 14.91 2.89 18.72
C MET A 2 13.61 2.54 17.98
N CYS A 3 12.46 2.73 18.59
CA CYS A 3 11.16 2.48 17.97
C CYS A 3 10.62 3.69 17.17
N GLY A 4 11.38 4.75 17.02
CA GLY A 4 10.85 6.06 16.63
C GLY A 4 11.09 6.52 15.21
N ARG A 5 11.94 5.93 14.38
CA ARG A 5 12.23 6.55 13.09
C ARG A 5 12.28 5.64 11.87
N ASP A 6 12.84 4.45 11.96
CA ASP A 6 13.07 3.66 10.74
C ASP A 6 12.21 2.39 10.62
N TRP A 7 11.73 1.92 11.74
CA TRP A 7 11.03 0.65 11.81
C TRP A 7 9.53 0.73 11.57
N SER A 8 8.92 1.85 11.88
CA SER A 8 7.46 2.00 11.77
C SER A 8 6.98 2.26 10.33
N SER A 9 7.83 2.83 9.48
CA SER A 9 7.48 3.08 8.09
C SER A 9 7.55 1.83 7.24
N ASP A 10 8.61 1.04 7.38
CA ASP A 10 8.88 -0.09 6.50
C ASP A 10 7.95 -1.28 6.74
N VAL A 11 7.76 -1.66 8.00
CA VAL A 11 6.85 -2.75 8.37
C VAL A 11 5.40 -2.39 8.06
N CYS A 12 5.04 -1.12 8.22
CA CYS A 12 3.69 -0.65 7.93
C CYS A 12 3.36 -0.72 6.45
N SER A 13 4.24 -0.22 5.62
CA SER A 13 3.99 -0.10 4.19
C SER A 13 4.03 -1.46 3.50
N SER A 14 4.97 -2.33 3.84
CA SER A 14 5.00 -3.68 3.26
C SER A 14 3.79 -4.53 3.67
N ASP A 15 3.29 -4.38 4.89
CA ASP A 15 2.05 -5.02 5.35
C ASP A 15 0.85 -4.51 4.56
N LEU A 16 0.77 -3.22 4.28
CA LEU A 16 -0.32 -2.64 3.48
C LEU A 16 -0.30 -3.16 2.05
N GLY A 17 0.85 -3.24 1.39
CA GLY A 17 0.98 -3.81 0.05
C GLY A 17 0.49 -5.26 -0.01
N ARG A 18 0.92 -6.11 0.92
CA ARG A 18 0.44 -7.50 1.02
C ARG A 18 -1.07 -7.56 1.26
N ASN A 19 -1.58 -6.75 2.18
CA ASN A 19 -2.99 -6.75 2.52
C ASN A 19 -3.88 -6.16 1.43
N THR A 20 -3.37 -5.28 0.58
CA THR A 20 -4.07 -4.81 -0.62
C THR A 20 -4.37 -6.00 -1.56
N LEU A 21 -3.37 -6.84 -1.84
CA LEU A 21 -3.57 -8.04 -2.66
C LEU A 21 -4.50 -9.06 -1.97
N ARG A 22 -4.34 -9.28 -0.65
CA ARG A 22 -5.23 -10.17 0.12
C ARG A 22 -6.68 -9.66 0.11
N ALA A 23 -6.89 -8.37 0.24
CA ALA A 23 -8.20 -7.75 0.16
C ALA A 23 -8.82 -7.90 -1.24
N ALA A 24 -8.04 -7.67 -2.29
CA ALA A 24 -8.52 -7.84 -3.67
C ALA A 24 -8.96 -9.28 -3.95
N ILE A 25 -8.26 -10.28 -3.40
CA ILE A 25 -8.66 -11.69 -3.52
C ILE A 25 -9.96 -11.93 -2.75
N ARG A 26 -10.06 -11.45 -1.52
CA ARG A 26 -11.24 -11.63 -0.66
C ARG A 26 -12.51 -11.00 -1.27
N GLU A 27 -12.38 -9.83 -1.85
CA GLU A 27 -13.48 -9.08 -2.46
C GLU A 27 -13.78 -9.48 -3.91
N GLY A 28 -13.08 -10.49 -4.46
CA GLY A 28 -13.28 -10.95 -5.83
C GLY A 28 -12.78 -9.98 -6.91
N ILE A 29 -11.98 -8.98 -6.53
CA ILE A 29 -11.39 -8.01 -7.45
C ILE A 29 -10.20 -8.64 -8.19
N TYR A 30 -9.57 -9.64 -7.61
CA TYR A 30 -8.43 -10.36 -8.17
C TYR A 30 -8.68 -10.98 -9.56
N GLU A 31 -9.94 -11.26 -9.88
CA GLU A 31 -10.31 -11.74 -11.22
C GLU A 31 -10.48 -10.61 -12.26
N LYS A 32 -10.58 -9.38 -11.79
CA LYS A 32 -10.78 -8.17 -12.63
C LYS A 32 -9.52 -7.37 -12.85
N ILE A 33 -8.49 -7.60 -12.04
CA ILE A 33 -7.21 -6.87 -12.07
C ILE A 33 -6.09 -7.90 -12.16
N ASP A 34 -5.18 -7.69 -13.10
CA ASP A 34 -3.98 -8.51 -13.23
C ASP A 34 -2.88 -7.99 -12.33
N TYR A 35 -2.54 -8.74 -11.31
CA TYR A 35 -1.37 -8.49 -10.47
C TYR A 35 -0.14 -9.09 -11.16
N VAL A 36 0.65 -8.25 -11.80
CA VAL A 36 1.75 -8.65 -12.69
C VAL A 36 3.02 -8.97 -11.89
N ALA A 37 3.34 -8.13 -10.91
CA ALA A 37 4.58 -8.24 -10.17
C ALA A 37 4.50 -7.68 -8.75
N ILE A 38 5.38 -8.19 -7.90
CA ILE A 38 5.70 -7.67 -6.57
C ILE A 38 7.17 -7.29 -6.57
N ASN A 39 7.50 -6.13 -6.04
CA ASN A 39 8.88 -5.75 -5.75
C ASN A 39 9.06 -5.55 -4.26
N ASP A 40 9.94 -6.31 -3.66
CA ASP A 40 10.31 -6.15 -2.24
C ASP A 40 11.81 -6.43 -2.07
N PRO A 41 12.63 -5.37 -1.91
CA PRO A 41 14.08 -5.53 -1.77
C PRO A 41 14.52 -6.14 -0.44
N GLY A 42 13.61 -6.26 0.53
CA GLY A 42 13.88 -6.81 1.86
C GLY A 42 13.54 -8.29 2.02
N LEU A 43 12.81 -8.87 1.07
CA LEU A 43 12.34 -10.26 1.17
C LEU A 43 12.88 -11.13 0.05
N THR A 44 13.04 -12.42 0.36
CA THR A 44 13.16 -13.47 -0.65
C THR A 44 11.76 -13.96 -1.07
N PRO A 45 11.58 -14.59 -2.24
CA PRO A 45 10.29 -15.16 -2.63
C PRO A 45 9.71 -16.12 -1.59
N ALA A 46 10.55 -16.93 -0.95
CA ALA A 46 10.11 -17.86 0.09
C ALA A 46 9.58 -17.14 1.34
N ASN A 47 10.30 -16.09 1.78
CA ASN A 47 9.85 -15.27 2.91
C ASN A 47 8.59 -14.49 2.56
N ALA A 48 8.51 -13.94 1.34
CA ALA A 48 7.32 -13.24 0.86
C ALA A 48 6.09 -14.16 0.83
N ALA A 49 6.23 -15.40 0.34
CA ALA A 49 5.18 -16.41 0.39
C ALA A 49 4.74 -16.72 1.82
N HIS A 50 5.70 -16.84 2.75
CA HIS A 50 5.41 -17.10 4.15
C HIS A 50 4.60 -15.97 4.80
N VAL A 51 5.09 -14.72 4.70
CA VAL A 51 4.41 -13.56 5.31
C VAL A 51 3.10 -13.21 4.60
N PHE A 52 2.94 -13.59 3.34
CA PHE A 52 1.66 -13.49 2.66
C PHE A 52 0.66 -14.52 3.18
N LYS A 53 1.11 -15.74 3.45
CA LYS A 53 0.27 -16.83 3.94
C LYS A 53 -0.14 -16.66 5.40
N TYR A 54 0.78 -16.14 6.23
CA TYR A 54 0.59 -16.00 7.68
C TYR A 54 0.77 -14.54 8.10
N ASP A 55 -0.33 -13.89 8.38
CA ASP A 55 -0.36 -12.53 8.91
C ASP A 55 -0.89 -12.56 10.33
N SER A 56 -0.23 -11.85 11.22
CA SER A 56 -0.59 -11.91 12.64
C SER A 56 -1.87 -11.16 12.98
N VAL A 57 -2.27 -10.20 12.16
CA VAL A 57 -3.51 -9.41 12.35
C VAL A 57 -4.63 -9.98 11.50
N MET A 58 -4.34 -10.22 10.20
CA MET A 58 -5.33 -10.69 9.23
C MET A 58 -5.49 -12.21 9.22
N GLY A 59 -4.68 -12.92 10.01
CA GLY A 59 -4.73 -14.37 10.13
C GLY A 59 -4.16 -15.11 8.91
N LYS A 60 -4.40 -16.42 8.87
CA LYS A 60 -3.97 -17.28 7.78
C LYS A 60 -4.74 -16.95 6.49
N PHE A 61 -4.01 -16.84 5.38
CA PHE A 61 -4.61 -16.66 4.06
C PHE A 61 -5.44 -17.88 3.65
N ASN A 62 -6.65 -17.63 3.19
CA ASN A 62 -7.55 -18.67 2.69
C ASN A 62 -7.35 -18.84 1.19
N GLY A 63 -6.36 -19.64 0.80
CA GLY A 63 -6.00 -19.89 -0.59
C GLY A 63 -4.64 -20.58 -0.69
N THR A 64 -4.16 -20.75 -1.92
CA THR A 64 -2.86 -21.36 -2.22
C THR A 64 -1.79 -20.28 -2.44
N VAL A 65 -0.62 -20.50 -1.88
CA VAL A 65 0.57 -19.68 -2.11
C VAL A 65 1.75 -20.61 -2.30
N GLU A 66 2.34 -20.57 -3.46
CA GLU A 66 3.48 -21.41 -3.86
C GLU A 66 4.62 -20.50 -4.33
N VAL A 67 5.84 -20.96 -4.14
CA VAL A 67 7.04 -20.27 -4.62
C VAL A 67 7.39 -20.84 -5.99
N ALA A 68 7.53 -19.97 -6.98
CA ALA A 68 8.05 -20.28 -8.30
C ALA A 68 9.50 -19.77 -8.45
N GLU A 69 10.19 -20.17 -9.49
CA GLU A 69 11.60 -19.80 -9.74
C GLU A 69 11.80 -18.28 -9.81
N ASP A 70 10.85 -17.56 -10.41
CA ASP A 70 10.92 -16.12 -10.67
C ASP A 70 9.77 -15.33 -10.03
N GLY A 71 9.04 -15.94 -9.06
CA GLY A 71 7.91 -15.28 -8.43
C GLY A 71 7.10 -16.12 -7.46
N LEU A 72 5.86 -15.74 -7.30
CA LEU A 72 4.87 -16.42 -6.47
C LEU A 72 3.69 -16.89 -7.33
N VAL A 73 3.10 -18.01 -6.97
CA VAL A 73 1.83 -18.44 -7.54
C VAL A 73 0.77 -18.35 -6.46
N ILE A 74 -0.17 -17.44 -6.63
CA ILE A 74 -1.25 -17.18 -5.67
C ILE A 74 -2.58 -17.54 -6.33
N ASN A 75 -3.28 -18.52 -5.76
CA ASN A 75 -4.51 -19.08 -6.33
C ASN A 75 -4.39 -19.46 -7.81
N GLY A 76 -3.24 -20.03 -8.19
CA GLY A 76 -2.97 -20.46 -9.56
C GLY A 76 -2.51 -19.35 -10.52
N LYS A 77 -2.55 -18.08 -10.13
CA LYS A 77 -2.01 -16.97 -10.94
C LYS A 77 -0.57 -16.67 -10.53
N LYS A 78 0.32 -16.61 -11.52
CA LYS A 78 1.73 -16.31 -11.34
C LYS A 78 1.94 -14.80 -11.24
N ILE A 79 2.66 -14.38 -10.23
CA ILE A 79 3.07 -12.97 -9.99
C ILE A 79 4.60 -12.96 -9.93
N LEU A 80 5.24 -12.17 -10.76
CA LEU A 80 6.70 -12.04 -10.77
C LEU A 80 7.19 -11.40 -9.47
N PHE A 81 8.37 -11.75 -9.04
CA PHE A 81 8.97 -11.18 -7.83
C PHE A 81 10.31 -10.55 -8.15
N PHE A 82 10.45 -9.28 -7.77
CA PHE A 82 11.68 -8.51 -7.90
C PHE A 82 12.19 -8.09 -6.52
N ALA A 83 13.49 -7.88 -6.42
CA ALA A 83 14.17 -7.36 -5.23
C ALA A 83 15.03 -6.13 -5.58
N GLU A 84 14.45 -5.24 -6.38
CA GLU A 84 15.13 -4.04 -6.88
C GLU A 84 14.93 -2.86 -5.92
N LYS A 85 16.05 -2.21 -5.55
CA LYS A 85 16.02 -1.06 -4.64
C LYS A 85 15.63 0.21 -5.35
N ASP A 86 16.09 0.41 -6.58
CA ASP A 86 15.78 1.61 -7.37
C ASP A 86 14.57 1.35 -8.28
N PRO A 87 13.42 1.98 -8.04
CA PRO A 87 12.22 1.78 -8.85
C PRO A 87 12.41 2.08 -10.33
N ALA A 88 13.37 2.93 -10.69
CA ALA A 88 13.64 3.27 -12.08
C ALA A 88 14.16 2.07 -12.90
N ASN A 89 14.76 1.08 -12.24
CA ASN A 89 15.28 -0.14 -12.88
C ASN A 89 14.23 -1.24 -13.05
N LEU A 90 13.04 -1.04 -12.51
CA LEU A 90 11.97 -2.03 -12.60
C LEU A 90 11.38 -2.09 -14.02
N PRO A 91 11.09 -3.27 -14.55
CA PRO A 91 10.69 -3.43 -15.96
C PRO A 91 9.20 -3.15 -16.20
N TRP A 92 8.64 -2.09 -15.61
CA TRP A 92 7.20 -1.80 -15.68
C TRP A 92 6.70 -1.61 -17.12
N ALA A 93 7.45 -0.90 -17.95
CA ALA A 93 7.10 -0.72 -19.38
C ALA A 93 7.02 -2.07 -20.12
N LYS A 94 8.01 -2.95 -19.90
CA LYS A 94 8.07 -4.27 -20.53
C LYS A 94 6.93 -5.19 -20.10
N LEU A 95 6.50 -5.06 -18.85
CA LEU A 95 5.44 -5.87 -18.26
C LEU A 95 4.04 -5.26 -18.48
N GLY A 96 3.95 -4.07 -19.07
CA GLY A 96 2.68 -3.37 -19.30
C GLY A 96 1.98 -2.94 -18.01
N VAL A 97 2.75 -2.66 -16.94
CA VAL A 97 2.19 -2.24 -15.66
C VAL A 97 1.55 -0.85 -15.79
N GLU A 98 0.28 -0.75 -15.47
CA GLU A 98 -0.44 0.52 -15.52
C GLU A 98 -0.41 1.26 -14.18
N VAL A 99 -0.59 0.54 -13.08
CA VAL A 99 -0.67 1.12 -11.73
C VAL A 99 0.31 0.44 -10.81
N VAL A 100 1.08 1.23 -10.06
CA VAL A 100 1.94 0.77 -8.98
C VAL A 100 1.35 1.18 -7.65
N VAL A 101 1.23 0.25 -6.71
CA VAL A 101 0.93 0.55 -5.30
C VAL A 101 2.27 0.60 -4.56
N GLU A 102 2.74 1.81 -4.28
CA GLU A 102 3.96 2.06 -3.53
C GLU A 102 3.67 1.91 -2.03
N SER A 103 4.19 0.87 -1.44
CA SER A 103 3.95 0.51 -0.04
C SER A 103 5.24 0.22 0.74
N THR A 104 6.41 0.61 0.21
CA THR A 104 7.69 0.39 0.89
C THR A 104 7.95 1.38 2.03
N GLY A 105 7.30 2.55 1.98
CA GLY A 105 7.55 3.67 2.89
C GLY A 105 8.77 4.52 2.55
N PHE A 106 9.63 4.07 1.63
CA PHE A 106 10.82 4.83 1.21
C PHE A 106 10.49 5.95 0.22
N TYR A 107 9.46 5.76 -0.60
CA TYR A 107 9.08 6.66 -1.69
C TYR A 107 7.78 7.43 -1.36
N THR A 108 7.75 8.04 -0.17
CA THR A 108 6.64 8.90 0.26
C THR A 108 6.71 10.33 -0.29
N ASP A 109 7.79 10.69 -0.98
CA ASP A 109 7.87 11.92 -1.77
C ASP A 109 7.52 11.59 -3.22
N ALA A 110 6.48 12.24 -3.76
CA ALA A 110 5.98 11.97 -5.11
C ALA A 110 7.03 12.22 -6.19
N THR A 111 7.99 13.13 -5.96
CA THR A 111 9.09 13.37 -6.89
C THR A 111 10.01 12.16 -7.01
N LYS A 112 10.18 11.40 -5.93
CA LYS A 112 10.93 10.15 -5.91
C LYS A 112 10.06 8.98 -6.40
N ALA A 113 8.80 8.92 -5.98
CA ALA A 113 7.85 7.90 -6.43
C ALA A 113 7.60 7.95 -7.94
N ALA A 114 7.78 9.12 -8.57
CA ALA A 114 7.75 9.28 -10.02
C ALA A 114 8.79 8.42 -10.79
N ALA A 115 9.79 7.85 -10.09
CA ALA A 115 10.69 6.86 -10.68
C ALA A 115 9.94 5.63 -11.22
N HIS A 116 8.82 5.24 -10.62
CA HIS A 116 7.95 4.20 -11.16
C HIS A 116 7.31 4.59 -12.50
N ILE A 117 6.98 5.87 -12.67
CA ILE A 117 6.46 6.39 -13.95
C ILE A 117 7.57 6.38 -15.00
N THR A 118 8.79 6.77 -14.61
CA THR A 118 9.97 6.68 -15.48
C THR A 118 10.24 5.24 -15.91
N ALA A 119 10.01 4.27 -15.04
CA ALA A 119 10.10 2.83 -15.33
C ALA A 119 8.97 2.31 -16.23
N GLY A 120 7.94 3.12 -16.49
CA GLY A 120 6.87 2.82 -17.44
C GLY A 120 5.47 2.63 -16.87
N ALA A 121 5.27 2.78 -15.57
CA ALA A 121 3.94 2.80 -14.98
C ALA A 121 3.18 4.06 -15.37
N LYS A 122 1.86 3.99 -15.47
CA LYS A 122 1.02 5.16 -15.76
C LYS A 122 0.62 5.94 -14.50
N LYS A 123 0.44 5.24 -13.40
CA LYS A 123 -0.04 5.79 -12.12
C LYS A 123 0.72 5.18 -10.95
N VAL A 124 0.90 5.98 -9.90
CA VAL A 124 1.46 5.54 -8.63
C VAL A 124 0.49 5.89 -7.50
N ILE A 125 0.17 4.91 -6.68
CA ILE A 125 -0.65 5.08 -5.47
C ILE A 125 0.26 4.85 -4.27
N ILE A 126 0.54 5.90 -3.50
CA ILE A 126 1.33 5.83 -2.28
C ILE A 126 0.41 5.47 -1.12
N SER A 127 0.66 4.34 -0.46
CA SER A 127 -0.17 3.84 0.66
C SER A 127 0.09 4.52 2.01
N ALA A 128 0.75 5.66 1.99
CA ALA A 128 1.15 6.44 3.17
C ALA A 128 0.92 7.94 2.91
N PRO A 129 0.99 8.80 3.95
CA PRO A 129 1.05 10.24 3.74
C PRO A 129 2.23 10.59 2.85
N ALA A 130 1.99 11.37 1.81
CA ALA A 130 3.00 11.75 0.85
C ALA A 130 3.35 13.25 0.92
N LYS A 131 4.38 13.65 0.17
CA LYS A 131 4.75 15.03 -0.09
C LYS A 131 4.78 15.22 -1.60
N ASN A 132 4.42 16.43 -2.04
CA ASN A 132 4.45 16.82 -3.46
C ASN A 132 3.58 15.93 -4.37
N GLU A 133 2.63 15.18 -3.81
CA GLU A 133 1.68 14.37 -4.55
C GLU A 133 0.66 15.26 -5.28
N ASP A 134 0.12 14.75 -6.39
CA ASP A 134 -0.90 15.46 -7.15
C ASP A 134 -2.21 15.58 -6.36
N LYS A 135 -2.53 14.55 -5.58
CA LYS A 135 -3.73 14.55 -4.74
C LYS A 135 -3.62 13.54 -3.59
N THR A 136 -4.09 13.95 -2.42
CA THR A 136 -4.39 13.01 -1.32
C THR A 136 -5.87 12.63 -1.38
N ILE A 137 -6.16 11.33 -1.38
CA ILE A 137 -7.51 10.77 -1.48
C ILE A 137 -7.84 10.00 -0.19
N VAL A 138 -9.03 10.24 0.33
CA VAL A 138 -9.66 9.45 1.39
C VAL A 138 -11.02 8.98 0.89
N ILE A 139 -11.19 7.68 0.78
CA ILE A 139 -12.44 7.06 0.31
C ILE A 139 -13.61 7.43 1.24
N GLY A 140 -14.74 7.80 0.63
CA GLY A 140 -15.92 8.32 1.34
C GLY A 140 -15.83 9.80 1.69
N VAL A 141 -14.70 10.47 1.42
CA VAL A 141 -14.51 11.89 1.73
C VAL A 141 -14.36 12.73 0.46
N ASN A 142 -13.36 12.42 -0.35
CA ASN A 142 -13.02 13.25 -1.52
C ASN A 142 -12.59 12.43 -2.75
N GLU A 143 -12.96 11.18 -2.87
CA GLU A 143 -12.66 10.33 -4.04
C GLU A 143 -13.20 10.95 -5.35
N ASN A 144 -14.26 11.73 -5.27
CA ASN A 144 -14.83 12.44 -6.43
C ASN A 144 -13.92 13.54 -6.99
N GLU A 145 -12.90 13.94 -6.24
CA GLU A 145 -11.92 14.95 -6.67
C GLU A 145 -10.78 14.32 -7.48
N TYR A 146 -10.76 13.00 -7.64
CA TYR A 146 -9.76 12.33 -8.47
C TYR A 146 -10.00 12.61 -9.96
N ASP A 147 -8.99 13.18 -10.61
CA ASP A 147 -8.98 13.40 -12.04
C ASP A 147 -7.87 12.52 -12.67
N PRO A 148 -8.24 11.47 -13.41
CA PRO A 148 -7.25 10.56 -14.00
C PRO A 148 -6.35 11.22 -15.05
N ALA A 149 -6.74 12.36 -15.61
CA ALA A 149 -5.92 13.09 -16.58
C ALA A 149 -4.82 13.93 -15.90
N LYS A 150 -5.02 14.33 -14.65
CA LYS A 150 -4.12 15.24 -13.93
C LYS A 150 -3.33 14.54 -12.82
N HIS A 151 -3.96 13.59 -12.14
CA HIS A 151 -3.38 12.97 -10.94
C HIS A 151 -2.68 11.66 -11.31
N ASN A 152 -1.35 11.70 -11.38
CA ASN A 152 -0.51 10.55 -11.71
C ASN A 152 0.11 9.90 -10.48
N VAL A 153 0.43 10.70 -9.45
CA VAL A 153 0.92 10.23 -8.17
C VAL A 153 -0.03 10.68 -7.08
N ILE A 154 -0.75 9.74 -6.49
CA ILE A 154 -1.73 10.01 -5.44
C ILE A 154 -1.33 9.37 -4.12
N SER A 155 -1.73 10.01 -3.03
CA SER A 155 -1.57 9.47 -1.67
C SER A 155 -2.91 8.96 -1.13
N MET A 156 -2.90 7.83 -0.45
CA MET A 156 -4.05 7.31 0.28
C MET A 156 -4.10 7.80 1.73
N ALA A 157 -3.39 8.90 2.03
CA ALA A 157 -3.31 9.51 3.36
C ALA A 157 -2.74 8.57 4.44
N SER A 158 -2.90 8.96 5.71
CA SER A 158 -2.48 8.16 6.87
C SER A 158 -3.62 7.27 7.40
N CYS A 159 -3.28 6.27 8.20
CA CYS A 159 -4.26 5.47 8.93
C CYS A 159 -5.15 6.34 9.83
N THR A 160 -4.58 7.34 10.50
CA THR A 160 -5.33 8.30 11.33
C THR A 160 -6.24 9.19 10.51
N THR A 161 -5.82 9.63 9.34
CA THR A 161 -6.65 10.42 8.42
C THR A 161 -7.81 9.58 7.89
N ASN A 162 -7.57 8.34 7.48
CA ASN A 162 -8.61 7.43 7.01
C ASN A 162 -9.61 7.06 8.12
N CYS A 163 -9.18 7.06 9.38
CA CYS A 163 -10.06 6.86 10.53
C CYS A 163 -10.92 8.11 10.79
N LEU A 164 -10.31 9.28 10.87
CA LEU A 164 -10.97 10.51 11.35
C LEU A 164 -11.80 11.20 10.27
N ALA A 165 -11.28 11.32 9.04
CA ALA A 165 -11.88 12.18 8.03
C ALA A 165 -13.31 11.77 7.63
N PRO A 166 -13.66 10.48 7.43
CA PRO A 166 -15.03 10.08 7.15
C PRO A 166 -16.00 10.42 8.29
N VAL A 167 -15.58 10.18 9.54
CA VAL A 167 -16.39 10.50 10.72
C VAL A 167 -16.58 12.00 10.85
N ALA A 168 -15.49 12.78 10.71
CA ALA A 168 -15.55 14.23 10.77
C ALA A 168 -16.45 14.82 9.66
N LYS A 169 -16.41 14.23 8.45
CA LYS A 169 -17.28 14.64 7.34
C LYS A 169 -18.75 14.50 7.72
N VAL A 170 -19.16 13.35 8.23
CA VAL A 170 -20.56 13.11 8.64
C VAL A 170 -21.00 14.06 9.75
N ILE A 171 -20.16 14.25 10.76
CA ILE A 171 -20.46 15.16 11.87
C ILE A 171 -20.58 16.60 11.36
N LYS A 172 -19.63 17.03 10.50
CA LYS A 172 -19.65 18.38 9.92
C LYS A 172 -20.92 18.62 9.11
N GLU A 173 -21.33 17.68 8.28
CA GLU A 173 -22.51 17.80 7.41
C GLU A 173 -23.82 17.83 8.20
N LYS A 174 -23.92 17.08 9.30
CA LYS A 174 -25.15 16.94 10.08
C LYS A 174 -25.28 17.96 11.19
N PHE A 175 -24.20 18.32 11.87
CA PHE A 175 -24.22 19.11 13.10
C PHE A 175 -23.32 20.36 13.03
N GLY A 176 -22.41 20.43 12.06
CA GLY A 176 -21.34 21.41 12.05
C GLY A 176 -20.23 21.08 13.05
N ILE A 177 -19.05 21.63 12.83
CA ILE A 177 -17.90 21.52 13.74
C ILE A 177 -17.34 22.93 13.96
N VAL A 178 -17.35 23.40 15.20
CA VAL A 178 -16.77 24.69 15.55
C VAL A 178 -15.31 24.53 16.01
N LYS A 179 -15.04 23.54 16.84
CA LYS A 179 -13.71 23.23 17.38
C LYS A 179 -13.62 21.72 17.63
N GLY A 180 -12.42 21.17 17.55
CA GLY A 180 -12.15 19.77 17.86
C GLY A 180 -10.73 19.58 18.36
N LEU A 181 -10.53 18.53 19.16
CA LEU A 181 -9.23 18.01 19.56
C LEU A 181 -9.17 16.55 19.10
N MET A 182 -8.00 16.12 18.65
CA MET A 182 -7.76 14.75 18.25
C MET A 182 -6.70 14.13 19.15
N THR A 183 -7.01 12.96 19.69
CA THR A 183 -6.04 12.07 20.33
C THR A 183 -6.05 10.74 19.58
N THR A 184 -4.89 10.21 19.24
CA THR A 184 -4.76 8.93 18.55
C THR A 184 -4.00 7.95 19.41
N VAL A 185 -4.48 6.71 19.48
CA VAL A 185 -3.81 5.58 20.12
C VAL A 185 -3.54 4.53 19.07
N GLN A 186 -2.26 4.30 18.80
CA GLN A 186 -1.79 3.35 17.78
C GLN A 186 -1.49 2.00 18.44
N ILE A 187 -2.37 1.04 18.23
CA ILE A 187 -2.27 -0.32 18.80
C ILE A 187 -2.50 -1.38 17.73
N GLY A 188 -2.16 -2.63 18.05
CA GLY A 188 -2.48 -3.80 17.21
C GLY A 188 -1.54 -4.03 16.03
N ARG A 189 -0.41 -3.32 15.99
CA ARG A 189 0.62 -3.52 14.97
C ARG A 189 1.72 -4.46 15.46
N ALA A 190 2.43 -5.11 14.52
CA ALA A 190 3.56 -5.97 14.83
C ALA A 190 4.63 -5.25 15.68
N SER A 191 4.92 -3.98 15.37
CA SER A 191 5.83 -3.13 16.13
C SER A 191 5.40 -2.86 17.58
N CYS A 192 4.12 -3.02 17.92
CA CYS A 192 3.61 -2.85 19.27
C CYS A 192 3.62 -4.14 20.09
N ARG A 193 3.78 -5.31 19.46
CA ARG A 193 3.72 -6.61 20.12
C ARG A 193 4.96 -6.98 20.90
N GLU A 194 6.10 -6.49 20.49
CA GLU A 194 7.38 -6.81 21.13
C GLU A 194 7.55 -6.13 22.49
N ARG A 195 6.54 -5.36 22.94
CA ARG A 195 6.56 -4.64 24.21
C ARG A 195 5.59 -5.16 25.26
N VAL A 196 4.97 -6.31 25.02
CA VAL A 196 4.08 -6.96 25.99
C VAL A 196 4.77 -8.17 26.59
#